data_228e1493c4306b778e4dfe2ec1eada5f
#
_entry.id   228e1493c4306b778e4dfe2ec1eada5f
#
_cell.length_a   1.000
_cell.length_b   1.000
_cell.length_c   1.000
_cell.angle_alpha   90.00
_cell.angle_beta   90.00
_cell.angle_gamma   90.00
#
_symmetry.space_group_name_H-M   'P 1'
#
loop_
_entity.id
_entity.type
_entity.pdbx_description
1 polymer ?
#
loop_
_entity_poly.entity_id
_entity_poly.type
_entity_poly.pdbx_seq_one_letter_code
_entity_poly.pdbx_strand_id
1 'polypeptide(L)'
;MSSLLRATLITLALLTTAGCTSKPVLNTQHELPATSLVSEEKMKQVIVAALQKREWTVQRLSPQRVQAEITVRGQFYAAIDIRYTRNSYAITYRDSRDLGYKDGKIHRNYNRWVSMLDRDILAGLRTYSVNQANTSPQN
;
A
#
# COMPACT_ATOMS: atom_id res chain seq x y z
N MET A 1 29.55 -45.65 31.39
CA MET A 1 28.12 -45.30 31.35
C MET A 1 27.86 -43.77 31.36
N SER A 2 28.82 -42.96 31.07
CA SER A 2 28.67 -41.46 31.08
C SER A 2 28.73 -40.79 29.73
N SER A 3 28.80 -41.52 28.65
CA SER A 3 28.90 -41.00 27.27
C SER A 3 27.56 -40.93 26.49
N LEU A 4 26.53 -41.55 26.98
CA LEU A 4 25.20 -41.56 26.34
C LEU A 4 24.29 -40.44 26.81
N LEU A 5 24.61 -39.75 27.91
CA LEU A 5 23.82 -38.64 28.44
C LEU A 5 24.20 -37.26 27.87
N ARG A 6 25.31 -37.16 27.11
CA ARG A 6 25.77 -35.90 26.52
C ARG A 6 25.31 -35.67 25.08
N ALA A 7 24.73 -36.69 24.45
CA ALA A 7 24.27 -36.59 23.06
C ALA A 7 22.83 -36.09 22.91
N THR A 8 22.05 -36.05 24.00
CA THR A 8 20.62 -35.71 23.94
C THR A 8 20.32 -34.21 24.21
N LEU A 9 21.32 -33.41 24.55
CA LEU A 9 21.10 -31.99 24.90
C LEU A 9 21.44 -30.99 23.78
N ILE A 10 21.89 -31.46 22.62
CA ILE A 10 22.28 -30.57 21.52
C ILE A 10 21.22 -30.45 20.41
N THR A 11 20.18 -31.30 20.45
CA THR A 11 19.18 -31.37 19.38
C THR A 11 17.96 -30.47 19.59
N LEU A 12 17.90 -29.65 20.65
CA LEU A 12 16.72 -28.85 21.00
C LEU A 12 16.91 -27.34 20.80
N ALA A 13 17.97 -26.89 20.14
CA ALA A 13 18.29 -25.47 19.98
C ALA A 13 18.13 -24.92 18.54
N LEU A 14 17.49 -25.66 17.63
CA LEU A 14 17.21 -25.21 16.25
C LEU A 14 15.72 -25.01 15.99
N LEU A 15 14.96 -24.58 16.99
CA LEU A 15 13.57 -24.17 16.83
C LEU A 15 13.53 -22.67 16.57
N THR A 16 13.66 -22.32 15.27
CA THR A 16 12.83 -21.36 14.58
C THR A 16 12.80 -19.94 15.13
N THR A 17 13.71 -19.12 14.69
CA THR A 17 13.32 -17.76 14.36
C THR A 17 12.72 -17.75 12.93
N ALA A 18 11.57 -18.36 12.72
CA ALA A 18 10.70 -17.98 11.62
C ALA A 18 10.25 -16.56 11.94
N GLY A 19 11.11 -15.59 11.61
CA GLY A 19 10.81 -14.18 11.78
C GLY A 19 9.46 -13.90 11.12
N CYS A 20 8.49 -13.37 11.87
CA CYS A 20 7.16 -13.04 11.39
C CYS A 20 7.24 -12.00 10.27
N THR A 21 7.39 -12.45 9.02
CA THR A 21 7.29 -11.60 7.83
C THR A 21 5.85 -11.22 7.54
N SER A 22 4.89 -11.90 8.19
CA SER A 22 3.46 -11.67 8.07
C SER A 22 3.02 -10.55 9.01
N LYS A 23 2.26 -9.60 8.48
CA LYS A 23 1.70 -8.43 9.18
C LYS A 23 0.21 -8.27 8.84
N PRO A 24 -0.60 -7.66 9.71
CA PRO A 24 -1.96 -7.27 9.34
C PRO A 24 -1.95 -6.50 8.02
N VAL A 25 -2.91 -6.79 7.15
CA VAL A 25 -3.09 -6.09 5.87
C VAL A 25 -3.26 -4.60 6.12
N LEU A 26 -2.45 -3.78 5.46
CA LEU A 26 -2.56 -2.33 5.50
C LEU A 26 -3.66 -1.87 4.55
N ASN A 27 -4.70 -1.26 5.10
CA ASN A 27 -5.63 -0.41 4.40
C ASN A 27 -5.42 1.03 4.87
N THR A 28 -5.43 2.00 3.96
CA THR A 28 -5.24 3.41 4.31
C THR A 28 -6.49 4.21 3.99
N GLN A 29 -6.75 5.25 4.76
CA GLN A 29 -7.84 6.19 4.51
C GLN A 29 -7.39 7.59 4.94
N HIS A 30 -7.63 8.58 4.08
CA HIS A 30 -7.30 9.98 4.33
C HIS A 30 -8.46 10.88 3.97
N GLU A 31 -8.69 11.86 4.83
CA GLU A 31 -9.57 12.99 4.57
C GLU A 31 -8.72 14.27 4.46
N LEU A 32 -8.97 15.06 3.43
CA LEU A 32 -8.30 16.34 3.23
C LEU A 32 -9.07 17.44 3.96
N PRO A 33 -8.40 18.44 4.54
CA PRO A 33 -9.07 19.60 5.09
C PRO A 33 -9.97 20.28 4.05
N ALA A 34 -11.05 20.90 4.49
CA ALA A 34 -11.99 21.61 3.61
C ALA A 34 -11.31 22.72 2.76
N THR A 35 -10.16 23.23 3.25
CA THR A 35 -9.32 24.22 2.52
C THR A 35 -8.49 23.60 1.41
N SER A 36 -8.43 22.27 1.33
CA SER A 36 -7.61 21.52 0.36
C SER A 36 -8.46 20.70 -0.61
N LEU A 37 -9.72 21.08 -0.82
CA LEU A 37 -10.59 20.40 -1.77
C LEU A 37 -9.99 20.46 -3.18
N VAL A 38 -9.98 19.32 -3.85
CA VAL A 38 -9.59 19.22 -5.26
C VAL A 38 -10.81 18.81 -6.09
N SER A 39 -10.73 18.92 -7.41
CA SER A 39 -11.76 18.29 -8.25
C SER A 39 -11.61 16.76 -8.23
N GLU A 40 -12.70 16.02 -8.45
CA GLU A 40 -12.61 14.55 -8.57
C GLU A 40 -11.66 14.13 -9.69
N GLU A 41 -11.67 14.87 -10.81
CA GLU A 41 -10.75 14.64 -11.92
C GLU A 41 -9.28 14.81 -11.48
N LYS A 42 -9.00 15.85 -10.69
CA LYS A 42 -7.64 16.08 -10.17
C LYS A 42 -7.22 15.00 -9.17
N MET A 43 -8.13 14.59 -8.29
CA MET A 43 -7.88 13.46 -7.37
C MET A 43 -7.52 12.20 -8.15
N LYS A 44 -8.31 11.87 -9.18
CA LYS A 44 -8.04 10.74 -10.08
C LYS A 44 -6.67 10.85 -10.75
N GLN A 45 -6.33 12.02 -11.30
CA GLN A 45 -5.03 12.24 -11.96
C GLN A 45 -3.85 12.01 -11.01
N VAL A 46 -3.93 12.49 -9.77
CA VAL A 46 -2.89 12.30 -8.75
C VAL A 46 -2.75 10.83 -8.38
N ILE A 47 -3.87 10.13 -8.19
CA ILE A 47 -3.89 8.69 -7.88
C ILE A 47 -3.25 7.88 -9.04
N VAL A 48 -3.67 8.12 -10.27
CA VAL A 48 -3.15 7.41 -11.44
C VAL A 48 -1.65 7.69 -11.64
N ALA A 49 -1.21 8.92 -11.47
CA ALA A 49 0.22 9.27 -11.57
C ALA A 49 1.06 8.56 -10.50
N ALA A 50 0.58 8.47 -9.27
CA ALA A 50 1.25 7.74 -8.19
C ALA A 50 1.31 6.22 -8.47
N LEU A 51 0.22 5.64 -8.97
CA LEU A 51 0.17 4.23 -9.40
C LEU A 51 1.23 3.95 -10.47
N GLN A 52 1.28 4.76 -11.53
CA GLN A 52 2.26 4.63 -12.61
C GLN A 52 3.70 4.75 -12.11
N LYS A 53 3.98 5.74 -11.25
CA LYS A 53 5.29 5.93 -10.63
C LYS A 53 5.75 4.70 -9.83
N ARG A 54 4.82 3.98 -9.22
CA ARG A 54 5.08 2.76 -8.42
C ARG A 54 4.86 1.46 -9.18
N GLU A 55 4.77 1.54 -10.52
CA GLU A 55 4.64 0.37 -11.40
C GLU A 55 3.37 -0.47 -11.16
N TRP A 56 2.33 0.15 -10.58
CA TRP A 56 1.00 -0.44 -10.55
C TRP A 56 0.30 -0.22 -11.88
N THR A 57 -0.33 -1.27 -12.40
CA THR A 57 -1.13 -1.21 -13.62
C THR A 57 -2.58 -0.93 -13.27
N VAL A 58 -3.14 0.13 -13.84
CA VAL A 58 -4.58 0.43 -13.71
C VAL A 58 -5.37 -0.56 -14.55
N GLN A 59 -6.24 -1.33 -13.91
CA GLN A 59 -7.10 -2.32 -14.56
C GLN A 59 -8.47 -1.76 -14.93
N ARG A 60 -9.02 -0.91 -14.06
CA ARG A 60 -10.32 -0.29 -14.28
C ARG A 60 -10.37 1.11 -13.67
N LEU A 61 -10.93 2.04 -14.45
CA LEU A 61 -11.33 3.35 -14.00
C LEU A 61 -12.86 3.42 -14.00
N SER A 62 -13.44 3.76 -12.87
CA SER A 62 -14.87 4.00 -12.70
C SER A 62 -15.05 5.33 -11.97
N PRO A 63 -16.22 5.95 -11.96
CA PRO A 63 -16.47 7.10 -11.10
C PRO A 63 -16.08 6.80 -9.66
N GLN A 64 -15.22 7.65 -9.08
CA GLN A 64 -14.79 7.56 -7.67
C GLN A 64 -14.08 6.25 -7.27
N ARG A 65 -13.61 5.46 -8.25
CA ARG A 65 -12.90 4.19 -7.98
C ARG A 65 -11.86 3.86 -9.04
N VAL A 66 -10.66 3.52 -8.59
CA VAL A 66 -9.57 2.97 -9.40
C VAL A 66 -9.26 1.56 -8.91
N GLN A 67 -9.20 0.60 -9.82
CA GLN A 67 -8.69 -0.75 -9.54
C GLN A 67 -7.31 -0.87 -10.17
N ALA A 68 -6.34 -1.31 -9.37
CA ALA A 68 -4.97 -1.47 -9.83
C ALA A 68 -4.34 -2.76 -9.31
N GLU A 69 -3.33 -3.23 -10.01
CA GLU A 69 -2.58 -4.43 -9.64
C GLU A 69 -1.10 -4.27 -9.96
N ILE A 70 -0.29 -5.03 -9.25
CA ILE A 70 1.16 -5.09 -9.42
C ILE A 70 1.62 -6.54 -9.41
N THR A 71 2.61 -6.86 -10.24
CA THR A 71 3.35 -8.12 -10.18
C THR A 71 4.83 -7.81 -10.04
N VAL A 72 5.42 -8.25 -8.95
CA VAL A 72 6.84 -8.02 -8.65
C VAL A 72 7.64 -9.30 -8.89
N ARG A 73 8.74 -9.18 -9.63
CA ARG A 73 9.62 -10.31 -10.01
C ARG A 73 8.88 -11.44 -10.74
N GLY A 74 7.83 -11.12 -11.48
CA GLY A 74 7.03 -12.11 -12.21
C GLY A 74 6.25 -13.11 -11.34
N GLN A 75 6.26 -12.95 -10.02
CA GLN A 75 5.73 -13.92 -9.07
C GLN A 75 4.74 -13.30 -8.08
N PHE A 76 5.15 -12.27 -7.37
CA PHE A 76 4.38 -11.69 -6.27
C PHE A 76 3.31 -10.74 -6.80
N TYR A 77 2.07 -11.15 -6.73
CA TYR A 77 0.93 -10.39 -7.24
C TYR A 77 0.12 -9.77 -6.10
N ALA A 78 -0.31 -8.53 -6.30
CA ALA A 78 -1.27 -7.86 -5.45
C ALA A 78 -2.24 -7.00 -6.26
N ALA A 79 -3.48 -6.91 -5.78
CA ALA A 79 -4.52 -6.07 -6.33
C ALA A 79 -5.17 -5.23 -5.25
N ILE A 80 -5.46 -3.98 -5.57
CA ILE A 80 -6.05 -2.98 -4.68
C ILE A 80 -7.22 -2.27 -5.33
N ASP A 81 -8.11 -1.77 -4.49
CA ASP A 81 -9.13 -0.78 -4.84
C ASP A 81 -8.77 0.56 -4.19
N ILE A 82 -8.85 1.64 -4.96
CA ILE A 82 -8.75 3.00 -4.44
C ILE A 82 -10.08 3.69 -4.67
N ARG A 83 -10.79 3.99 -3.60
CA ARG A 83 -12.00 4.83 -3.64
C ARG A 83 -11.62 6.26 -3.33
N TYR A 84 -12.25 7.22 -3.98
CA TYR A 84 -11.94 8.64 -3.76
C TYR A 84 -13.16 9.53 -3.97
N THR A 85 -13.09 10.69 -3.35
CA THR A 85 -14.02 11.82 -3.52
C THR A 85 -13.18 13.08 -3.75
N ARG A 86 -13.80 14.26 -3.69
CA ARG A 86 -13.08 15.53 -3.77
C ARG A 86 -12.18 15.83 -2.57
N ASN A 87 -12.42 15.18 -1.44
CA ASN A 87 -11.72 15.45 -0.18
C ASN A 87 -11.21 14.20 0.54
N SER A 88 -11.32 13.04 -0.07
CA SER A 88 -10.89 11.81 0.59
C SER A 88 -10.43 10.75 -0.40
N TYR A 89 -9.58 9.84 0.06
CA TYR A 89 -9.32 8.59 -0.65
C TYR A 89 -9.01 7.48 0.35
N ALA A 90 -9.22 6.24 -0.09
CA ALA A 90 -8.92 5.05 0.68
C ALA A 90 -8.33 3.98 -0.24
N ILE A 91 -7.24 3.34 0.20
CA ILE A 91 -6.63 2.19 -0.47
C ILE A 91 -7.00 0.94 0.30
N THR A 92 -7.63 -0.02 -0.35
CA THR A 92 -8.05 -1.28 0.27
C THR A 92 -7.51 -2.48 -0.49
N TYR A 93 -7.12 -3.51 0.25
CA TYR A 93 -6.74 -4.80 -0.29
C TYR A 93 -7.90 -5.42 -1.08
N ARG A 94 -7.60 -6.00 -2.24
CA ARG A 94 -8.58 -6.74 -3.06
C ARG A 94 -8.21 -8.20 -3.24
N ASP A 95 -6.96 -8.49 -3.62
CA ASP A 95 -6.49 -9.84 -3.89
C ASP A 95 -4.96 -9.93 -3.88
N SER A 96 -4.41 -11.13 -3.74
CA SER A 96 -2.97 -11.37 -3.85
C SER A 96 -2.63 -12.83 -4.16
N ARG A 97 -1.44 -13.07 -4.70
CA ARG A 97 -0.83 -14.40 -4.87
C ARG A 97 0.63 -14.35 -4.43
N ASP A 98 1.09 -15.46 -3.87
CA ASP A 98 2.47 -15.66 -3.39
C ASP A 98 2.94 -14.65 -2.31
N LEU A 99 1.98 -14.00 -1.63
CA LEU A 99 2.22 -13.08 -0.52
C LEU A 99 1.75 -13.63 0.84
N GLY A 100 1.38 -14.91 0.90
CA GLY A 100 0.98 -15.59 2.13
C GLY A 100 -0.22 -14.96 2.83
N TYR A 101 -1.18 -14.42 2.05
CA TYR A 101 -2.40 -13.84 2.63
C TYR A 101 -3.22 -14.94 3.34
N LYS A 102 -3.46 -14.73 4.63
CA LYS A 102 -4.28 -15.59 5.46
C LYS A 102 -4.78 -14.84 6.69
N ASP A 103 -6.07 -14.99 7.02
CA ASP A 103 -6.69 -14.43 8.23
C ASP A 103 -6.38 -12.94 8.45
N GLY A 104 -6.48 -12.13 7.39
CA GLY A 104 -6.22 -10.69 7.45
C GLY A 104 -4.76 -10.30 7.60
N LYS A 105 -3.83 -11.24 7.44
CA LYS A 105 -2.38 -11.00 7.46
C LYS A 105 -1.77 -11.30 6.10
N ILE A 106 -0.70 -10.59 5.77
CA ILE A 106 -0.01 -10.68 4.49
C ILE A 106 1.49 -10.44 4.67
N HIS A 107 2.30 -10.86 3.72
CA HIS A 107 3.72 -10.58 3.72
C HIS A 107 3.99 -9.06 3.77
N ARG A 108 4.92 -8.62 4.62
CA ARG A 108 5.25 -7.21 4.87
C ARG A 108 5.54 -6.38 3.61
N ASN A 109 5.96 -7.01 2.52
CA ASN A 109 6.24 -6.30 1.26
C ASN A 109 4.99 -5.67 0.66
N TYR A 110 3.82 -6.34 0.74
CA TYR A 110 2.55 -5.73 0.34
C TYR A 110 2.30 -4.40 1.06
N ASN A 111 2.41 -4.41 2.40
CA ASN A 111 2.21 -3.20 3.19
C ASN A 111 3.21 -2.09 2.82
N ARG A 112 4.46 -2.47 2.50
CA ARG A 112 5.46 -1.52 2.03
C ARG A 112 5.05 -0.90 0.69
N TRP A 113 4.57 -1.68 -0.26
CA TRP A 113 4.13 -1.17 -1.57
C TRP A 113 2.95 -0.20 -1.42
N VAL A 114 1.96 -0.57 -0.60
CA VAL A 114 0.81 0.31 -0.29
C VAL A 114 1.26 1.59 0.42
N SER A 115 2.15 1.51 1.40
CA SER A 115 2.67 2.70 2.11
C SER A 115 3.43 3.65 1.19
N MET A 116 4.20 3.12 0.23
CA MET A 116 4.93 3.95 -0.74
C MET A 116 3.96 4.64 -1.71
N LEU A 117 2.93 3.92 -2.17
CA LEU A 117 1.88 4.48 -3.02
C LEU A 117 1.10 5.58 -2.29
N ASP A 118 0.68 5.31 -1.06
CA ASP A 118 -0.06 6.25 -0.21
C ASP A 118 0.73 7.56 0.00
N ARG A 119 2.02 7.44 0.29
CA ARG A 119 2.92 8.60 0.44
C ARG A 119 3.00 9.44 -0.83
N ASP A 120 3.05 8.80 -2.01
CA ASP A 120 3.13 9.52 -3.29
C ASP A 120 1.81 10.21 -3.63
N ILE A 121 0.66 9.62 -3.33
CA ILE A 121 -0.64 10.27 -3.48
C ILE A 121 -0.71 11.53 -2.60
N LEU A 122 -0.36 11.41 -1.31
CA LEU A 122 -0.33 12.55 -0.40
C LEU A 122 0.64 13.66 -0.85
N ALA A 123 1.82 13.29 -1.34
CA ALA A 123 2.79 14.25 -1.87
C ALA A 123 2.24 14.98 -3.11
N GLY A 124 1.60 14.28 -4.03
CA GLY A 124 0.97 14.87 -5.22
C GLY A 124 -0.15 15.84 -4.88
N LEU A 125 -0.98 15.50 -3.89
CA LEU A 125 -2.06 16.39 -3.41
C LEU A 125 -1.51 17.65 -2.75
N ARG A 126 -0.46 17.54 -1.92
CA ARG A 126 0.20 18.71 -1.30
C ARG A 126 0.80 19.65 -2.35
N THR A 127 1.51 19.12 -3.34
CA THR A 127 2.10 19.91 -4.42
C THR A 127 1.01 20.68 -5.17
N TYR A 128 -0.11 20.04 -5.45
CA TYR A 128 -1.24 20.69 -6.11
C TYR A 128 -1.81 21.85 -5.26
N SER A 129 -2.02 21.64 -3.96
CA SER A 129 -2.55 22.65 -3.04
C SER A 129 -1.64 23.87 -2.95
N VAL A 130 -0.32 23.67 -2.87
CA VAL A 130 0.67 24.75 -2.84
C VAL A 130 0.64 25.56 -4.14
N ASN A 131 0.57 24.91 -5.29
CA ASN A 131 0.51 25.57 -6.59
C ASN A 131 -0.77 26.41 -6.75
N GLN A 132 -1.90 25.92 -6.26
CA GLN A 132 -3.16 26.68 -6.25
C GLN A 132 -3.07 27.94 -5.39
N ALA A 133 -2.49 27.86 -4.19
CA ALA A 133 -2.30 28.99 -3.31
C ALA A 133 -1.41 30.09 -3.93
N ASN A 134 -0.39 29.69 -4.69
CA ASN A 134 0.54 30.62 -5.36
C ASN A 134 -0.05 31.23 -6.64
N THR A 135 -1.10 30.66 -7.20
CA THR A 135 -1.72 31.14 -8.45
C THR A 135 -2.94 32.05 -8.18
N SER A 136 -3.45 32.06 -6.95
CA SER A 136 -4.54 32.95 -6.57
C SER A 136 -4.05 34.39 -6.51
N PRO A 137 -4.67 35.37 -7.26
CA PRO A 137 -4.28 36.77 -7.19
C PRO A 137 -4.48 37.27 -5.75
N GLN A 138 -3.45 37.86 -5.19
CA GLN A 138 -3.59 38.63 -3.95
C GLN A 138 -4.33 39.93 -4.31
N ASN A 139 -5.60 40.01 -3.97
CA ASN A 139 -6.35 41.26 -3.95
C ASN A 139 -6.09 41.99 -2.64
#